data_f7f23d7b733ba4993c6b0778def3a724
#
_entry.id   f7f23d7b733ba4993c6b0778def3a724
#
_cell.length_a   1.000
_cell.length_b   1.000
_cell.length_c   1.000
_cell.angle_alpha   90.00
_cell.angle_beta   90.00
_cell.angle_gamma   90.00
#
_symmetry.space_group_name_H-M   'P 1'
#
loop_
_entity.id
_entity.type
_entity.pdbx_description
1 polymer ?
#
loop_
_entity_poly.entity_id
_entity_poly.type
_entity_poly.pdbx_seq_one_letter_code
_entity_poly.pdbx_strand_id
1 'polypeptide(L)'
;MGQKTNPIGNRLGFIQGWESNWYGGRNYKDNIIEDDKIRKYLQARLSKASISKIIIERTLKLVTVTINTARPGVIIGKGGQEVDKLKEELKKLTKKDIQINIFEIKRPELDARLVADSIARQLEARISFRRAIKMSIASTMRMGAEGIKVKISGRLNGAEMARSEMYKDGRTPLHTFRADIDYALAEAQTTYGKLGIKVWICKGEVFGKRDLSPNIGMSSGQKGGRKPGAKRRKK
;
A
#
# COMPACT_ATOMS: atom_id res chain seq x y z
N MET A 1 1.82 3.98 -29.31
CA MET A 1 1.13 4.44 -28.08
C MET A 1 2.19 4.77 -27.03
N GLY A 2 2.14 5.97 -26.43
CA GLY A 2 3.11 6.41 -25.42
C GLY A 2 3.09 5.61 -24.13
N GLN A 3 4.19 5.70 -23.37
CA GLN A 3 4.35 5.11 -22.06
C GLN A 3 3.37 5.75 -21.05
N LYS A 4 2.79 4.95 -20.16
CA LYS A 4 1.93 5.48 -19.08
C LYS A 4 2.78 5.79 -17.85
N THR A 5 2.62 6.99 -17.29
CA THR A 5 3.28 7.37 -16.03
C THR A 5 2.72 6.59 -14.84
N ASN A 6 3.54 6.48 -13.77
CA ASN A 6 3.08 5.90 -12.52
C ASN A 6 2.03 6.81 -11.88
N PRO A 7 0.80 6.33 -11.59
CA PRO A 7 -0.25 7.17 -11.02
C PRO A 7 0.09 7.72 -9.63
N ILE A 8 0.86 7.00 -8.81
CA ILE A 8 1.30 7.46 -7.49
C ILE A 8 2.26 8.64 -7.67
N GLY A 9 3.32 8.46 -8.49
CA GLY A 9 4.30 9.52 -8.74
C GLY A 9 3.69 10.78 -9.33
N ASN A 10 2.68 10.64 -10.20
CA ASN A 10 1.97 11.76 -10.79
C ASN A 10 1.13 12.58 -9.80
N ARG A 11 0.80 12.01 -8.62
CA ARG A 11 -0.04 12.60 -7.58
C ARG A 11 0.72 12.97 -6.31
N LEU A 12 2.04 12.73 -6.28
CA LEU A 12 2.89 13.15 -5.16
C LEU A 12 2.86 14.67 -5.01
N GLY A 13 2.71 15.13 -3.76
CA GLY A 13 2.61 16.54 -3.43
C GLY A 13 1.22 17.17 -3.65
N PHE A 14 0.30 16.49 -4.37
CA PHE A 14 -1.08 16.95 -4.56
C PHE A 14 -2.05 16.23 -3.63
N ILE A 15 -2.12 14.89 -3.74
CA ILE A 15 -3.04 14.05 -2.97
C ILE A 15 -2.29 13.08 -2.08
N GLN A 16 -1.13 12.61 -2.54
CA GLN A 16 -0.32 11.62 -1.82
C GLN A 16 0.96 12.26 -1.28
N GLY A 17 1.31 11.90 -0.04
CA GLY A 17 2.59 12.24 0.58
C GLY A 17 3.68 11.24 0.22
N TRP A 18 4.89 11.54 0.63
CA TRP A 18 6.05 10.68 0.48
C TRP A 18 6.01 9.52 1.48
N GLU A 19 6.59 8.39 1.09
CA GLU A 19 6.77 7.25 2.01
C GLU A 19 8.01 7.38 2.89
N SER A 20 8.95 8.24 2.53
CA SER A 20 10.11 8.62 3.33
C SER A 20 10.03 10.11 3.63
N ASN A 21 9.82 10.47 4.91
CA ASN A 21 9.60 11.83 5.36
C ASN A 21 10.76 12.26 6.26
N TRP A 22 11.79 12.84 5.68
CA TRP A 22 12.96 13.35 6.39
C TRP A 22 13.78 14.30 5.53
N TYR A 23 14.59 15.10 6.20
CA TYR A 23 15.55 15.98 5.56
C TYR A 23 16.96 15.44 5.79
N GLY A 24 17.73 15.21 4.73
CA GLY A 24 19.00 14.50 4.80
C GLY A 24 20.26 15.36 4.81
N GLY A 25 20.20 16.59 4.32
CA GLY A 25 21.39 17.45 4.20
C GLY A 25 22.57 16.73 3.54
N ARG A 26 23.74 16.75 4.20
CA ARG A 26 24.97 16.09 3.70
C ARG A 26 24.88 14.56 3.68
N ASN A 27 24.09 13.95 4.55
CA ASN A 27 23.97 12.50 4.71
C ASN A 27 22.81 11.91 3.87
N TYR A 28 22.31 12.64 2.89
CA TYR A 28 21.17 12.23 2.05
C TYR A 28 21.38 10.88 1.37
N LYS A 29 22.57 10.68 0.77
CA LYS A 29 22.95 9.44 0.07
C LYS A 29 22.87 8.22 1.00
N ASP A 30 23.47 8.32 2.18
CA ASP A 30 23.57 7.20 3.11
C ASP A 30 22.20 6.86 3.70
N ASN A 31 21.39 7.87 3.99
CA ASN A 31 20.02 7.68 4.48
C ASN A 31 19.11 6.99 3.45
N ILE A 32 19.21 7.28 2.15
CA ILE A 32 18.45 6.59 1.11
C ILE A 32 18.85 5.11 1.02
N ILE A 33 20.15 4.83 1.07
CA ILE A 33 20.65 3.45 1.04
C ILE A 33 20.17 2.66 2.27
N GLU A 34 20.16 3.30 3.44
CA GLU A 34 19.61 2.70 4.66
C GLU A 34 18.11 2.42 4.53
N ASP A 35 17.31 3.37 4.00
CA ASP A 35 15.88 3.20 3.78
C ASP A 35 15.56 2.04 2.83
N ASP A 36 16.32 1.90 1.75
CA ASP A 36 16.15 0.78 0.82
C ASP A 36 16.47 -0.57 1.49
N LYS A 37 17.54 -0.62 2.30
CA LYS A 37 17.89 -1.82 3.08
C LYS A 37 16.78 -2.19 4.08
N ILE A 38 16.24 -1.20 4.81
CA ILE A 38 15.13 -1.40 5.75
C ILE A 38 13.90 -1.96 5.03
N ARG A 39 13.51 -1.35 3.90
CA ARG A 39 12.34 -1.79 3.12
C ARG A 39 12.51 -3.21 2.59
N LYS A 40 13.63 -3.53 1.97
CA LYS A 40 13.94 -4.86 1.44
C LYS A 40 13.93 -5.92 2.55
N TYR A 41 14.57 -5.60 3.67
CA TYR A 41 14.61 -6.50 4.82
C TYR A 41 13.21 -6.79 5.38
N LEU A 42 12.41 -5.75 5.63
CA LEU A 42 11.04 -5.91 6.14
C LEU A 42 10.13 -6.66 5.16
N GLN A 43 10.23 -6.40 3.85
CA GLN A 43 9.46 -7.12 2.84
C GLN A 43 9.81 -8.61 2.79
N ALA A 44 11.08 -8.95 2.91
CA ALA A 44 11.53 -10.34 2.93
C ALA A 44 11.10 -11.06 4.22
N ARG A 45 11.33 -10.44 5.38
CA ARG A 45 11.06 -11.03 6.70
C ARG A 45 9.56 -11.20 6.98
N LEU A 46 8.76 -10.23 6.55
CA LEU A 46 7.33 -10.15 6.81
C LEU A 46 6.45 -10.50 5.61
N SER A 47 6.91 -11.35 4.71
CA SER A 47 6.18 -11.77 3.50
C SER A 47 4.78 -12.33 3.79
N LYS A 48 4.59 -12.98 4.96
CA LYS A 48 3.31 -13.55 5.42
C LYS A 48 2.34 -12.51 6.00
N ALA A 49 2.84 -11.34 6.41
CA ALA A 49 2.06 -10.30 7.09
C ALA A 49 1.22 -9.44 6.14
N SER A 50 1.39 -9.56 4.82
CA SER A 50 0.68 -8.77 3.82
C SER A 50 0.86 -7.26 4.05
N ILE A 51 2.09 -6.79 3.83
CA ILE A 51 2.45 -5.37 3.99
C ILE A 51 1.94 -4.58 2.79
N SER A 52 1.27 -3.46 3.03
CA SER A 52 0.89 -2.49 2.01
C SER A 52 1.96 -1.46 1.77
N LYS A 53 2.27 -0.65 2.80
CA LYS A 53 3.22 0.45 2.73
C LYS A 53 4.13 0.47 3.96
N ILE A 54 5.36 0.94 3.77
CA ILE A 54 6.33 1.17 4.84
C ILE A 54 6.70 2.65 4.79
N ILE A 55 6.29 3.40 5.81
CA ILE A 55 6.59 4.82 5.94
C ILE A 55 7.78 4.96 6.89
N ILE A 56 8.78 5.73 6.50
CA ILE A 56 10.00 5.95 7.27
C ILE A 56 10.12 7.44 7.59
N GLU A 57 10.14 7.76 8.87
CA GLU A 57 10.37 9.09 9.39
C GLU A 57 11.72 9.11 10.13
N ARG A 58 12.54 10.10 9.87
CA ARG A 58 13.85 10.23 10.51
C ARG A 58 13.96 11.54 11.27
N THR A 59 14.36 11.42 12.52
CA THR A 59 14.87 12.51 13.31
C THR A 59 16.38 12.36 13.47
N LEU A 60 17.03 13.28 14.17
CA LEU A 60 18.50 13.25 14.36
C LEU A 60 19.00 11.95 15.01
N LYS A 61 18.25 11.39 15.97
CA LYS A 61 18.66 10.21 16.75
C LYS A 61 17.78 8.99 16.54
N LEU A 62 16.53 9.17 16.10
CA LEU A 62 15.52 8.12 16.04
C LEU A 62 15.01 7.94 14.62
N VAL A 63 14.84 6.69 14.20
CA VAL A 63 14.18 6.31 12.95
C VAL A 63 12.86 5.65 13.31
N THR A 64 11.75 6.27 12.92
CA THR A 64 10.41 5.71 13.12
C THR A 64 9.96 5.02 11.84
N VAL A 65 9.67 3.73 11.94
CA VAL A 65 9.20 2.91 10.82
C VAL A 65 7.75 2.54 11.08
N THR A 66 6.83 3.09 10.28
CA THR A 66 5.40 2.76 10.35
C THR A 66 5.07 1.73 9.28
N ILE A 67 4.59 0.56 9.70
CA ILE A 67 4.25 -0.57 8.84
C ILE A 67 2.73 -0.67 8.73
N ASN A 68 2.21 -0.43 7.52
CA ASN A 68 0.80 -0.61 7.22
C ASN A 68 0.56 -2.04 6.75
N THR A 69 -0.25 -2.81 7.47
CA THR A 69 -0.47 -4.23 7.24
C THR A 69 -1.95 -4.61 7.38
N ALA A 70 -2.36 -5.66 6.66
CA ALA A 70 -3.68 -6.28 6.85
C ALA A 70 -3.70 -7.29 8.01
N ARG A 71 -2.53 -7.75 8.51
CA ARG A 71 -2.44 -8.77 9.55
C ARG A 71 -1.45 -8.36 10.64
N PRO A 72 -1.82 -7.41 11.50
CA PRO A 72 -0.92 -6.88 12.53
C PRO A 72 -0.46 -7.97 13.52
N GLY A 73 -1.31 -8.96 13.83
CA GLY A 73 -0.97 -10.04 14.76
C GLY A 73 0.24 -10.87 14.36
N VAL A 74 0.51 -11.01 13.05
CA VAL A 74 1.70 -11.71 12.56
C VAL A 74 2.99 -10.95 12.86
N ILE A 75 2.92 -9.62 12.85
CA ILE A 75 4.08 -8.75 13.12
C ILE A 75 4.32 -8.63 14.63
N ILE A 76 3.24 -8.49 15.39
CA ILE A 76 3.31 -8.32 16.86
C ILE A 76 3.81 -9.63 17.51
N GLY A 77 3.29 -10.77 17.03
CA GLY A 77 3.59 -12.07 17.61
C GLY A 77 2.99 -12.25 19.00
N LYS A 78 3.36 -13.34 19.68
CA LYS A 78 2.92 -13.62 21.04
C LYS A 78 3.61 -12.68 22.02
N GLY A 79 2.85 -11.83 22.71
CA GLY A 79 3.38 -10.92 23.73
C GLY A 79 4.35 -9.85 23.22
N GLY A 80 4.37 -9.53 21.91
CA GLY A 80 5.25 -8.51 21.34
C GLY A 80 6.69 -8.96 21.01
N GLN A 81 7.03 -10.22 21.26
CA GLN A 81 8.39 -10.76 21.06
C GLN A 81 8.94 -10.59 19.64
N GLU A 82 8.06 -10.72 18.62
CA GLU A 82 8.51 -10.57 17.23
C GLU A 82 8.85 -9.11 16.89
N VAL A 83 8.14 -8.14 17.45
CA VAL A 83 8.46 -6.69 17.26
C VAL A 83 9.80 -6.36 17.92
N ASP A 84 10.07 -6.89 19.11
CA ASP A 84 11.34 -6.64 19.80
C ASP A 84 12.53 -7.25 19.05
N LYS A 85 12.38 -8.48 18.53
CA LYS A 85 13.39 -9.09 17.64
C LYS A 85 13.60 -8.24 16.38
N LEU A 86 12.51 -7.76 15.73
CA LEU A 86 12.61 -6.90 14.56
C LEU A 86 13.34 -5.59 14.86
N LYS A 87 13.11 -4.98 16.04
CA LYS A 87 13.85 -3.79 16.48
C LYS A 87 15.34 -4.06 16.59
N GLU A 88 15.73 -5.17 17.23
CA GLU A 88 17.13 -5.55 17.38
C GLU A 88 17.81 -5.83 16.02
N GLU A 89 17.12 -6.55 15.13
CA GLU A 89 17.61 -6.88 13.81
C GLU A 89 17.80 -5.58 12.96
N LEU A 90 16.84 -4.68 12.98
CA LEU A 90 16.93 -3.38 12.30
C LEU A 90 17.99 -2.46 12.92
N LYS A 91 18.15 -2.48 14.25
CA LYS A 91 19.20 -1.72 14.93
C LYS A 91 20.60 -2.17 14.51
N LYS A 92 20.80 -3.45 14.24
CA LYS A 92 22.06 -3.98 13.67
C LYS A 92 22.34 -3.47 12.27
N LEU A 93 21.27 -3.25 11.45
CA LEU A 93 21.40 -2.75 10.08
C LEU A 93 21.71 -1.26 10.00
N THR A 94 21.10 -0.44 10.87
CA THR A 94 21.15 1.03 10.76
C THR A 94 22.06 1.71 11.77
N LYS A 95 22.51 1.01 12.82
CA LYS A 95 23.29 1.57 13.95
C LYS A 95 22.62 2.78 14.65
N LYS A 96 21.32 2.99 14.44
CA LYS A 96 20.48 4.05 15.02
C LYS A 96 19.37 3.43 15.85
N ASP A 97 18.78 4.20 16.75
CA ASP A 97 17.62 3.73 17.49
C ASP A 97 16.41 3.70 16.57
N ILE A 98 15.63 2.61 16.65
CA ILE A 98 14.47 2.38 15.79
C ILE A 98 13.22 2.21 16.64
N GLN A 99 12.17 2.91 16.25
CA GLN A 99 10.82 2.72 16.73
C GLN A 99 9.96 2.12 15.62
N ILE A 100 9.22 1.06 15.93
CA ILE A 100 8.30 0.43 14.99
C ILE A 100 6.88 0.74 15.42
N ASN A 101 6.11 1.33 14.51
CA ASN A 101 4.69 1.54 14.65
C ASN A 101 3.96 0.61 13.69
N ILE A 102 2.89 -0.04 14.14
CA ILE A 102 2.11 -0.97 13.31
C ILE A 102 0.72 -0.37 13.15
N PHE A 103 0.30 -0.20 11.89
CA PHE A 103 -1.00 0.31 11.53
C PHE A 103 -1.81 -0.75 10.79
N GLU A 104 -3.04 -1.02 11.28
CA GLU A 104 -3.93 -1.99 10.67
C GLU A 104 -4.75 -1.37 9.54
N ILE A 105 -4.78 -2.06 8.40
CA ILE A 105 -5.63 -1.70 7.26
C ILE A 105 -6.97 -2.43 7.43
N LYS A 106 -8.02 -1.68 7.78
CA LYS A 106 -9.37 -2.22 8.01
C LYS A 106 -10.03 -2.81 6.76
N ARG A 107 -9.69 -2.30 5.56
CA ARG A 107 -10.25 -2.73 4.27
C ARG A 107 -9.13 -3.07 3.30
N PRO A 108 -8.56 -4.28 3.37
CA PRO A 108 -7.44 -4.68 2.53
C PRO A 108 -7.80 -4.76 1.03
N GLU A 109 -9.06 -4.94 0.70
CA GLU A 109 -9.54 -5.00 -0.68
C GLU A 109 -9.50 -3.65 -1.42
N LEU A 110 -9.37 -2.54 -0.68
CA LEU A 110 -9.21 -1.19 -1.25
C LEU A 110 -7.74 -0.78 -1.42
N ASP A 111 -6.82 -1.66 -1.08
CA ASP A 111 -5.37 -1.42 -1.20
C ASP A 111 -4.81 -2.17 -2.40
N ALA A 112 -4.26 -1.43 -3.35
CA ALA A 112 -3.78 -2.01 -4.61
C ALA A 112 -2.65 -3.01 -4.41
N ARG A 113 -1.76 -2.80 -3.42
CA ARG A 113 -0.64 -3.70 -3.13
C ARG A 113 -1.14 -5.04 -2.60
N LEU A 114 -2.06 -5.00 -1.63
CA LEU A 114 -2.61 -6.21 -1.03
C LEU A 114 -3.43 -7.04 -2.04
N VAL A 115 -4.19 -6.37 -2.90
CA VAL A 115 -4.95 -7.02 -3.97
C VAL A 115 -4.00 -7.64 -4.99
N ALA A 116 -2.95 -6.93 -5.41
CA ALA A 116 -1.96 -7.46 -6.36
C ALA A 116 -1.23 -8.68 -5.80
N ASP A 117 -0.79 -8.63 -4.55
CA ASP A 117 -0.13 -9.75 -3.86
C ASP A 117 -1.08 -10.95 -3.65
N SER A 118 -2.38 -10.69 -3.43
CA SER A 118 -3.39 -11.75 -3.35
C SER A 118 -3.59 -12.46 -4.69
N ILE A 119 -3.66 -11.70 -5.79
CA ILE A 119 -3.74 -12.27 -7.14
C ILE A 119 -2.46 -13.07 -7.44
N ALA A 120 -1.27 -12.54 -7.10
CA ALA A 120 0.00 -13.23 -7.30
C ALA A 120 0.02 -14.61 -6.63
N ARG A 121 -0.35 -14.67 -5.34
CA ARG A 121 -0.42 -15.94 -4.59
C ARG A 121 -1.42 -16.93 -5.20
N GLN A 122 -2.57 -16.46 -5.71
CA GLN A 122 -3.55 -17.31 -6.37
C GLN A 122 -3.00 -17.90 -7.68
N LEU A 123 -2.23 -17.12 -8.45
CA LEU A 123 -1.58 -17.60 -9.68
C LEU A 123 -0.46 -18.60 -9.39
N GLU A 124 0.31 -18.38 -8.34
CA GLU A 124 1.32 -19.33 -7.85
C GLU A 124 0.69 -20.66 -7.39
N ALA A 125 -0.50 -20.58 -6.79
CA ALA A 125 -1.33 -21.74 -6.44
C ALA A 125 -2.04 -22.38 -7.65
N ARG A 126 -1.68 -22.00 -8.89
CA ARG A 126 -2.23 -22.53 -10.15
C ARG A 126 -3.73 -22.30 -10.34
N ILE A 127 -4.31 -21.30 -9.70
CA ILE A 127 -5.70 -20.89 -9.95
C ILE A 127 -5.76 -20.18 -11.32
N SER A 128 -6.80 -20.44 -12.10
CA SER A 128 -7.01 -19.76 -13.38
C SER A 128 -7.01 -18.23 -13.20
N PHE A 129 -6.19 -17.54 -14.00
CA PHE A 129 -6.03 -16.09 -13.90
C PHE A 129 -7.34 -15.33 -14.09
N ARG A 130 -8.26 -15.83 -14.96
CA ARG A 130 -9.57 -15.22 -15.17
C ARG A 130 -10.45 -15.29 -13.91
N ARG A 131 -10.40 -16.40 -13.19
CA ARG A 131 -11.12 -16.57 -11.92
C ARG A 131 -10.54 -15.67 -10.85
N ALA A 132 -9.23 -15.65 -10.69
CA ALA A 132 -8.53 -14.80 -9.71
C ALA A 132 -8.85 -13.32 -9.91
N ILE A 133 -8.80 -12.82 -11.17
CA ILE A 133 -9.10 -11.42 -11.49
C ILE A 133 -10.57 -11.11 -11.18
N LYS A 134 -11.52 -11.93 -11.65
CA LYS A 134 -12.95 -11.69 -11.45
C LYS A 134 -13.32 -11.65 -9.96
N MET A 135 -12.78 -12.56 -9.16
CA MET A 135 -12.98 -12.57 -7.71
C MET A 135 -12.44 -11.30 -7.05
N SER A 136 -11.22 -10.90 -7.40
CA SER A 136 -10.60 -9.69 -6.84
C SER A 136 -11.38 -8.43 -7.22
N ILE A 137 -11.81 -8.30 -8.49
CA ILE A 137 -12.64 -7.17 -8.94
C ILE A 137 -13.96 -7.12 -8.17
N ALA A 138 -14.68 -8.24 -8.09
CA ALA A 138 -15.95 -8.30 -7.37
C ALA A 138 -15.80 -7.94 -5.89
N SER A 139 -14.74 -8.41 -5.23
CA SER A 139 -14.45 -8.08 -3.84
C SER A 139 -14.18 -6.58 -3.64
N THR A 140 -13.33 -6.00 -4.48
CA THR A 140 -12.98 -4.57 -4.41
C THR A 140 -14.19 -3.67 -4.67
N MET A 141 -15.03 -3.99 -5.68
CA MET A 141 -16.24 -3.22 -5.97
C MET A 141 -17.27 -3.32 -4.83
N ARG A 142 -17.41 -4.50 -4.21
CA ARG A 142 -18.29 -4.69 -3.03
C ARG A 142 -17.85 -3.82 -1.84
N MET A 143 -16.56 -3.58 -1.67
CA MET A 143 -16.03 -2.72 -0.59
C MET A 143 -16.16 -1.22 -0.87
N GLY A 144 -16.73 -0.83 -2.02
CA GLY A 144 -17.05 0.55 -2.34
C GLY A 144 -15.96 1.31 -3.10
N ALA A 145 -15.12 0.61 -3.87
CA ALA A 145 -14.27 1.27 -4.86
C ALA A 145 -15.10 1.85 -6.00
N GLU A 146 -14.76 3.05 -6.50
CA GLU A 146 -15.40 3.61 -7.70
C GLU A 146 -15.01 2.87 -8.98
N GLY A 147 -13.87 2.24 -8.98
CA GLY A 147 -13.43 1.42 -10.09
C GLY A 147 -12.10 0.74 -9.85
N ILE A 148 -11.92 -0.36 -10.55
CA ILE A 148 -10.70 -1.15 -10.53
C ILE A 148 -10.29 -1.51 -11.95
N LYS A 149 -8.98 -1.57 -12.17
CA LYS A 149 -8.37 -2.06 -13.41
C LYS A 149 -7.24 -2.99 -13.05
N VAL A 150 -7.27 -4.20 -13.59
CA VAL A 150 -6.22 -5.21 -13.42
C VAL A 150 -5.67 -5.58 -14.78
N LYS A 151 -4.34 -5.58 -14.90
CA LYS A 151 -3.63 -6.06 -16.10
C LYS A 151 -2.67 -7.14 -15.69
N ILE A 152 -2.74 -8.28 -16.34
CA ILE A 152 -1.78 -9.38 -16.19
C ILE A 152 -1.05 -9.56 -17.52
N SER A 153 0.26 -9.80 -17.45
CA SER A 153 1.12 -10.00 -18.59
C SER A 153 2.14 -11.10 -18.34
N GLY A 154 2.42 -11.87 -19.38
CA GLY A 154 3.35 -13.00 -19.36
C GLY A 154 2.78 -14.23 -20.05
N ARG A 155 3.31 -15.42 -19.73
CA ARG A 155 2.86 -16.72 -20.28
C ARG A 155 1.60 -17.20 -19.55
N LEU A 156 0.45 -16.63 -19.92
CA LEU A 156 -0.83 -16.93 -19.27
C LEU A 156 -1.23 -18.39 -19.52
N ASN A 157 -1.54 -19.11 -18.43
CA ASN A 157 -1.83 -20.56 -18.44
C ASN A 157 -0.72 -21.44 -19.05
N GLY A 158 0.52 -20.98 -19.03
CA GLY A 158 1.64 -21.73 -19.57
C GLY A 158 1.79 -21.66 -21.08
N ALA A 159 1.04 -20.80 -21.77
CA ALA A 159 1.17 -20.62 -23.23
C ALA A 159 2.62 -20.21 -23.60
N GLU A 160 3.12 -20.71 -24.74
CA GLU A 160 4.49 -20.38 -25.19
C GLU A 160 4.65 -18.90 -25.50
N MET A 161 3.67 -18.30 -26.16
CA MET A 161 3.67 -16.88 -26.46
C MET A 161 3.11 -16.07 -25.28
N ALA A 162 3.88 -15.11 -24.80
CA ALA A 162 3.44 -14.18 -23.79
C ALA A 162 2.36 -13.23 -24.34
N ARG A 163 1.32 -12.99 -23.56
CA ARG A 163 0.29 -12.01 -23.88
C ARG A 163 -0.11 -11.21 -22.66
N SER A 164 -0.80 -10.10 -22.91
CA SER A 164 -1.35 -9.25 -21.86
C SER A 164 -2.87 -9.27 -21.92
N GLU A 165 -3.52 -9.53 -20.81
CA GLU A 165 -4.97 -9.39 -20.66
C GLU A 165 -5.29 -8.33 -19.61
N MET A 166 -6.33 -7.55 -19.85
CA MET A 166 -6.75 -6.45 -18.99
C MET A 166 -8.25 -6.52 -18.75
N TYR A 167 -8.60 -6.40 -17.48
CA TYR A 167 -9.99 -6.34 -17.03
C TYR A 167 -10.19 -5.03 -16.27
N LYS A 168 -11.33 -4.39 -16.51
CA LYS A 168 -11.68 -3.11 -15.89
C LYS A 168 -13.15 -3.15 -15.50
N ASP A 169 -13.44 -2.60 -14.31
CA ASP A 169 -14.79 -2.35 -13.84
C ASP A 169 -14.84 -0.96 -13.19
N GLY A 170 -15.94 -0.24 -13.41
CA GLY A 170 -16.12 1.12 -12.92
C GLY A 170 -15.21 2.17 -13.56
N ARG A 171 -15.05 3.28 -12.85
CA ARG A 171 -14.29 4.49 -13.31
C ARG A 171 -12.83 4.43 -12.83
N THR A 172 -11.89 4.64 -13.75
CA THR A 172 -10.46 4.77 -13.42
C THR A 172 -9.86 5.97 -14.18
N PRO A 173 -10.13 7.21 -13.76
CA PRO A 173 -9.71 8.42 -14.48
C PRO A 173 -8.24 8.72 -14.20
N LEU A 174 -7.32 8.14 -14.99
CA LEU A 174 -5.87 8.31 -14.79
C LEU A 174 -5.37 9.73 -15.05
N HIS A 175 -6.07 10.51 -15.88
CA HIS A 175 -5.71 11.87 -16.23
C HIS A 175 -6.16 12.91 -15.19
N THR A 176 -7.10 12.56 -14.32
CA THR A 176 -7.62 13.47 -13.29
C THR A 176 -6.71 13.45 -12.07
N PHE A 177 -6.04 14.56 -11.76
CA PHE A 177 -5.11 14.66 -10.64
C PHE A 177 -5.80 14.52 -9.27
N ARG A 178 -7.04 15.04 -9.14
CA ARG A 178 -7.82 14.94 -7.90
C ARG A 178 -8.36 13.54 -7.61
N ALA A 179 -8.31 12.62 -8.58
CA ALA A 179 -8.72 11.23 -8.34
C ALA A 179 -7.69 10.49 -7.49
N ASP A 180 -8.12 9.92 -6.37
CA ASP A 180 -7.27 9.09 -5.50
C ASP A 180 -7.17 7.69 -6.11
N ILE A 181 -6.07 7.48 -6.85
CA ILE A 181 -5.79 6.20 -7.52
C ILE A 181 -4.60 5.55 -6.83
N ASP A 182 -4.88 4.42 -6.22
CA ASP A 182 -3.86 3.53 -5.69
C ASP A 182 -3.36 2.58 -6.78
N TYR A 183 -2.06 2.30 -6.80
CA TYR A 183 -1.41 1.50 -7.83
C TYR A 183 -0.40 0.55 -7.23
N ALA A 184 -0.38 -0.68 -7.73
CA ALA A 184 0.66 -1.62 -7.37
C ALA A 184 1.08 -2.49 -8.55
N LEU A 185 2.35 -2.87 -8.51
CA LEU A 185 2.96 -3.89 -9.35
C LEU A 185 3.35 -5.06 -8.44
N ALA A 186 2.92 -6.26 -8.81
CA ALA A 186 3.35 -7.51 -8.20
C ALA A 186 3.83 -8.49 -9.27
N GLU A 187 4.70 -9.41 -8.89
CA GLU A 187 5.19 -10.48 -9.73
C GLU A 187 4.80 -11.82 -9.10
N ALA A 188 4.21 -12.70 -9.90
CA ALA A 188 3.94 -14.08 -9.52
C ALA A 188 4.98 -15.00 -10.15
N GLN A 189 5.65 -15.79 -9.33
CA GLN A 189 6.63 -16.78 -9.79
C GLN A 189 5.92 -18.08 -10.12
N THR A 190 5.77 -18.38 -11.40
CA THR A 190 5.16 -19.63 -11.87
C THR A 190 6.22 -20.60 -12.42
N THR A 191 5.85 -21.86 -12.62
CA THR A 191 6.74 -22.87 -13.22
C THR A 191 7.16 -22.50 -14.64
N TYR A 192 6.38 -21.69 -15.36
CA TYR A 192 6.64 -21.24 -16.73
C TYR A 192 7.32 -19.87 -16.82
N GLY A 193 7.69 -19.26 -15.67
CA GLY A 193 8.31 -17.95 -15.59
C GLY A 193 7.50 -16.96 -14.76
N LYS A 194 7.89 -15.70 -14.80
CA LYS A 194 7.22 -14.63 -14.03
C LYS A 194 6.02 -14.07 -14.78
N LEU A 195 4.93 -13.85 -14.05
CA LEU A 195 3.76 -13.11 -14.51
C LEU A 195 3.74 -11.75 -13.81
N GLY A 196 3.68 -10.67 -14.60
CA GLY A 196 3.55 -9.31 -14.08
C GLY A 196 2.09 -8.93 -13.88
N ILE A 197 1.75 -8.44 -12.70
CA ILE A 197 0.39 -8.04 -12.31
C ILE A 197 0.42 -6.56 -11.99
N LYS A 198 -0.41 -5.77 -12.67
CA LYS A 198 -0.60 -4.34 -12.40
C LYS A 198 -2.04 -4.10 -11.97
N VAL A 199 -2.22 -3.46 -10.83
CA VAL A 199 -3.54 -3.16 -10.26
C VAL A 199 -3.66 -1.65 -10.06
N TRP A 200 -4.79 -1.08 -10.48
CA TRP A 200 -5.18 0.30 -10.22
C TRP A 200 -6.54 0.28 -9.54
N ILE A 201 -6.67 0.94 -8.41
CA ILE A 201 -7.93 1.07 -7.66
C ILE A 201 -8.24 2.56 -7.50
N CYS A 202 -9.40 2.96 -7.97
CA CYS A 202 -9.93 4.31 -7.77
C CYS A 202 -10.79 4.33 -6.50
N LYS A 203 -10.35 5.13 -5.52
CA LYS A 203 -11.06 5.29 -4.23
C LYS A 203 -12.07 6.45 -4.25
N GLY A 204 -12.04 7.27 -5.31
CA GLY A 204 -12.88 8.43 -5.47
C GLY A 204 -12.08 9.70 -5.78
N GLU A 205 -12.76 10.85 -5.76
CA GLU A 205 -12.13 12.15 -6.00
C GLU A 205 -11.98 12.91 -4.69
N VAL A 206 -10.83 13.55 -4.50
CA VAL A 206 -10.52 14.37 -3.32
C VAL A 206 -10.71 15.84 -3.69
N PHE A 207 -11.61 16.51 -2.99
CA PHE A 207 -11.85 17.95 -3.13
C PHE A 207 -11.26 18.70 -1.94
N GLY A 208 -10.60 19.82 -2.20
CA GLY A 208 -9.93 20.63 -1.19
C GLY A 208 -8.49 20.21 -0.89
N LYS A 209 -7.88 20.88 0.08
CA LYS A 209 -6.51 20.57 0.53
C LYS A 209 -6.53 19.30 1.37
N ARG A 210 -5.70 18.33 1.00
CA ARG A 210 -5.47 17.12 1.79
C ARG A 210 -4.26 17.35 2.70
N ASP A 211 -4.36 16.89 3.94
CA ASP A 211 -3.21 16.78 4.80
C ASP A 211 -2.30 15.66 4.28
N LEU A 212 -1.07 16.01 3.90
CA LEU A 212 -0.08 15.09 3.35
C LEU A 212 0.82 14.48 4.42
N SER A 213 0.50 14.72 5.71
CA SER A 213 1.26 14.13 6.81
C SER A 213 1.14 12.60 6.81
N PRO A 214 2.19 11.88 7.19
CA PRO A 214 2.19 10.41 7.18
C PRO A 214 1.18 9.78 8.15
N ASN A 215 0.70 10.55 9.13
CA ASN A 215 -0.19 10.09 10.20
C ASN A 215 -1.70 10.25 9.90
N ILE A 216 -2.08 10.46 8.65
CA ILE A 216 -3.49 10.72 8.26
C ILE A 216 -4.46 9.58 8.65
N GLY A 217 -3.98 8.36 8.85
CA GLY A 217 -4.80 7.25 9.31
C GLY A 217 -5.08 7.23 10.82
N MET A 218 -4.28 7.93 11.63
CA MET A 218 -4.40 7.88 13.09
C MET A 218 -5.39 8.89 13.67
N SER A 219 -5.73 9.97 12.96
CA SER A 219 -6.51 11.09 13.50
C SER A 219 -7.96 11.16 13.03
N SER A 220 -8.45 10.28 12.18
CA SER A 220 -9.86 10.27 11.75
C SER A 220 -10.82 9.55 12.70
N GLY A 221 -10.36 9.17 13.89
CA GLY A 221 -11.21 8.77 15.01
C GLY A 221 -11.75 10.02 15.70
N GLN A 222 -13.03 10.34 15.49
CA GLN A 222 -13.83 11.26 16.29
C GLN A 222 -13.50 12.77 16.20
N LYS A 223 -13.85 13.40 15.12
CA LYS A 223 -14.52 14.71 15.25
C LYS A 223 -16.03 14.46 15.21
N GLY A 224 -16.55 13.96 16.34
CA GLY A 224 -17.98 13.96 16.62
C GLY A 224 -18.45 15.41 16.63
N GLY A 225 -19.21 15.79 15.62
CA GLY A 225 -19.84 17.09 15.55
C GLY A 225 -20.71 17.31 16.79
N ARG A 226 -20.29 18.19 17.68
CA ARG A 226 -21.20 18.82 18.66
C ARG A 226 -22.23 19.59 17.84
N LYS A 227 -23.44 19.05 17.75
CA LYS A 227 -24.62 19.79 17.30
C LYS A 227 -24.79 20.99 18.27
N PRO A 228 -24.91 22.22 17.77
CA PRO A 228 -25.22 23.36 18.66
C PRO A 228 -26.60 23.12 19.27
N GLY A 229 -26.63 23.11 20.62
CA GLY A 229 -27.83 22.86 21.39
C GLY A 229 -28.93 23.88 21.07
N ALA A 230 -30.09 23.36 20.71
CA ALA A 230 -31.31 24.15 20.57
C ALA A 230 -31.64 24.84 21.92
N LYS A 231 -31.61 26.16 21.94
CA LYS A 231 -32.09 26.96 23.07
C LYS A 231 -33.60 26.68 23.28
N ARG A 232 -33.93 25.95 24.35
CA ARG A 232 -35.30 25.85 24.85
C ARG A 232 -35.77 27.26 25.28
N ARG A 233 -36.69 27.85 24.55
CA ARG A 233 -37.47 28.98 25.01
C ARG A 233 -38.40 28.49 26.13
N LYS A 234 -38.20 29.00 27.33
CA LYS A 234 -39.20 28.95 28.40
C LYS A 234 -40.30 29.95 28.07
N LYS A 235 -41.53 29.46 28.10
CA LYS A 235 -42.73 30.24 28.39
C LYS A 235 -42.99 30.19 29.87
#